data_3b9f50ae0866677ca9b03f9bf6b0b4e3
#
_entry.id   3b9f50ae0866677ca9b03f9bf6b0b4e3
#
_cell.length_a   1.000
_cell.length_b   1.000
_cell.length_c   1.000
_cell.angle_alpha   90.00
_cell.angle_beta   90.00
_cell.angle_gamma   90.00
#
_symmetry.space_group_name_H-M   'P 1'
#
loop_
_entity.id
_entity.type
_entity.pdbx_description
1 polymer ?
#
loop_
_entity_poly.entity_id
_entity_poly.type
_entity_poly.pdbx_seq_one_letter_code
_entity_poly.pdbx_strand_id
1 'polypeptide(L)'
;RLSPSAFRHELVQKSIAAKKRIVLPEGDEPRTVQAAAICQARGIAQCILLAKPEAVLEVAKARGIELPEDLEILDPDLVRENYIDKMVELRKGRLNELQAREQLQDTVVLGTMMLALDQVDGLVSGAVHTTANTVRPAFQLIKTAPDYSLVSSVFFMLLPDEVYVYGDCAINPDPDAEQLAEIAIQSADSAKAFGIDPRIAMISYSTGTS
;
A
#
# COMPACT_ATOMS: atom_id res chain seq x y z
N ARG A 1 -26.25 -11.20 1.23
CA ARG A 1 -25.62 -10.25 0.30
C ARG A 1 -25.04 -9.10 1.11
N LEU A 2 -23.73 -8.83 0.93
CA LEU A 2 -23.04 -7.75 1.63
C LEU A 2 -23.26 -6.46 0.84
N SER A 3 -23.97 -5.49 1.41
CA SER A 3 -24.14 -4.17 0.77
C SER A 3 -22.84 -3.34 0.87
N PRO A 4 -22.61 -2.39 -0.04
CA PRO A 4 -21.43 -1.52 0.03
C PRO A 4 -21.28 -0.76 1.35
N SER A 5 -22.37 -0.29 1.92
CA SER A 5 -22.35 0.42 3.21
C SER A 5 -21.99 -0.50 4.37
N ALA A 6 -22.54 -1.73 4.39
CA ALA A 6 -22.17 -2.74 5.37
C ALA A 6 -20.71 -3.14 5.22
N PHE A 7 -20.23 -3.34 4.00
CA PHE A 7 -18.85 -3.65 3.69
C PHE A 7 -17.90 -2.57 4.23
N ARG A 8 -18.17 -1.30 3.94
CA ARG A 8 -17.38 -0.18 4.47
C ARG A 8 -17.36 -0.14 5.99
N HIS A 9 -18.51 -0.32 6.60
CA HIS A 9 -18.64 -0.33 8.06
C HIS A 9 -17.80 -1.45 8.68
N GLU A 10 -17.90 -2.66 8.16
CA GLU A 10 -17.11 -3.79 8.63
C GLU A 10 -15.60 -3.57 8.46
N LEU A 11 -15.16 -2.97 7.32
CA LEU A 11 -13.76 -2.63 7.12
C LEU A 11 -13.26 -1.65 8.18
N VAL A 12 -14.02 -0.60 8.46
CA VAL A 12 -13.66 0.39 9.48
C VAL A 12 -13.55 -0.28 10.85
N GLN A 13 -14.51 -1.13 11.23
CA GLN A 13 -14.48 -1.84 12.50
C GLN A 13 -13.29 -2.80 12.62
N LYS A 14 -13.00 -3.56 11.58
CA LYS A 14 -11.82 -4.45 11.52
C LYS A 14 -10.53 -3.65 11.64
N SER A 15 -10.43 -2.52 10.96
CA SER A 15 -9.26 -1.64 10.98
C SER A 15 -9.01 -1.07 12.37
N ILE A 16 -10.06 -0.57 13.02
CA ILE A 16 -9.99 -0.04 14.39
C ILE A 16 -9.52 -1.12 15.37
N ALA A 17 -10.03 -2.34 15.24
CA ALA A 17 -9.66 -3.46 16.10
C ALA A 17 -8.20 -3.92 15.85
N ALA A 18 -7.72 -3.84 14.61
CA ALA A 18 -6.40 -4.31 14.22
C ALA A 18 -5.26 -3.41 14.68
N LYS A 19 -5.48 -2.11 14.85
CA LYS A 19 -4.49 -1.13 15.32
C LYS A 19 -3.18 -1.18 14.53
N LYS A 20 -3.28 -1.17 13.19
CA LYS A 20 -2.14 -1.30 12.30
C LYS A 20 -1.43 0.03 12.08
N ARG A 21 -0.12 -0.06 11.89
CA ARG A 21 0.75 1.06 11.56
C ARG A 21 0.91 1.14 10.03
N ILE A 22 0.53 2.27 9.46
CA ILE A 22 0.56 2.48 8.01
C ILE A 22 1.49 3.66 7.69
N VAL A 23 2.52 3.40 6.89
CA VAL A 23 3.40 4.46 6.40
C VAL A 23 2.82 5.08 5.12
N LEU A 24 2.85 6.40 5.10
CA LEU A 24 2.39 7.23 3.99
C LEU A 24 3.60 8.01 3.45
N PRO A 25 4.28 7.49 2.41
CA PRO A 25 5.55 8.05 1.94
C PRO A 25 5.45 9.47 1.35
N GLU A 26 4.30 9.82 0.82
CA GLU A 26 4.01 11.15 0.26
C GLU A 26 3.47 12.07 1.35
N GLY A 27 4.21 12.17 2.45
CA GLY A 27 3.75 12.69 3.73
C GLY A 27 3.43 14.18 3.79
N ASP A 28 3.87 14.98 2.83
CA ASP A 28 3.55 16.41 2.72
C ASP A 28 2.54 16.73 1.62
N GLU A 29 2.04 15.72 0.93
CA GLU A 29 0.99 15.91 -0.08
C GLU A 29 -0.34 16.20 0.62
N PRO A 30 -1.08 17.27 0.21
CA PRO A 30 -2.25 17.72 0.98
C PRO A 30 -3.34 16.68 1.21
N ARG A 31 -3.65 15.85 0.21
CA ARG A 31 -4.65 14.77 0.34
C ARG A 31 -4.19 13.69 1.33
N THR A 32 -2.89 13.40 1.31
CA THR A 32 -2.27 12.45 2.23
C THR A 32 -2.30 12.96 3.67
N VAL A 33 -1.96 14.22 3.88
CA VAL A 33 -2.03 14.86 5.21
C VAL A 33 -3.45 14.82 5.75
N GLN A 34 -4.44 15.15 4.93
CA GLN A 34 -5.85 15.12 5.33
C GLN A 34 -6.32 13.70 5.65
N ALA A 35 -5.97 12.73 4.81
CA ALA A 35 -6.32 11.33 5.03
C ALA A 35 -5.69 10.78 6.32
N ALA A 36 -4.42 11.10 6.57
CA ALA A 36 -3.73 10.71 7.79
C ALA A 36 -4.41 11.28 9.04
N ALA A 37 -4.76 12.56 9.02
CA ALA A 37 -5.45 13.22 10.13
C ALA A 37 -6.80 12.54 10.43
N ILE A 38 -7.60 12.25 9.41
CA ILE A 38 -8.91 11.59 9.54
C ILE A 38 -8.74 10.16 10.07
N CYS A 39 -7.87 9.37 9.46
CA CYS A 39 -7.67 7.97 9.83
C CYS A 39 -7.12 7.84 11.25
N GLN A 40 -6.17 8.68 11.62
CA GLN A 40 -5.60 8.71 12.97
C GLN A 40 -6.67 9.08 14.01
N ALA A 41 -7.43 10.14 13.77
CA ALA A 41 -8.47 10.61 14.68
C ALA A 41 -9.59 9.57 14.87
N ARG A 42 -9.94 8.83 13.82
CA ARG A 42 -10.97 7.78 13.86
C ARG A 42 -10.45 6.41 14.34
N GLY A 43 -9.14 6.28 14.57
CA GLY A 43 -8.53 5.02 14.97
C GLY A 43 -8.47 3.96 13.86
N ILE A 44 -8.66 4.34 12.60
CA ILE A 44 -8.62 3.43 11.45
C ILE A 44 -7.23 2.87 11.24
N ALA A 45 -6.21 3.71 11.43
CA ALA A 45 -4.80 3.32 11.36
C ALA A 45 -3.96 4.26 12.22
N GLN A 46 -2.81 3.76 12.68
CA GLN A 46 -1.73 4.60 13.18
C GLN A 46 -0.89 5.01 11.98
N CYS A 47 -1.02 6.26 11.56
CA CYS A 47 -0.37 6.77 10.36
C CYS A 47 1.01 7.33 10.68
N ILE A 48 1.97 7.07 9.78
CA ILE A 48 3.30 7.68 9.81
C ILE A 48 3.49 8.45 8.51
N LEU A 49 3.64 9.76 8.58
CA LEU A 49 3.94 10.59 7.43
C LEU A 49 5.46 10.71 7.26
N LEU A 50 5.97 10.33 6.08
CA LEU A 50 7.37 10.56 5.72
C LEU A 50 7.49 11.94 5.07
N ALA A 51 7.87 12.93 5.84
CA ALA A 51 8.08 14.28 5.37
C ALA A 51 8.81 15.11 6.44
N LYS A 52 9.30 16.26 6.04
CA LYS A 52 9.76 17.26 7.02
C LYS A 52 8.57 17.77 7.82
N PRO A 53 8.65 17.78 9.15
CA PRO A 53 7.53 18.26 9.99
C PRO A 53 7.03 19.65 9.61
N GLU A 54 7.92 20.56 9.24
CA GLU A 54 7.58 21.91 8.82
C GLU A 54 6.69 21.93 7.59
N ALA A 55 6.97 21.04 6.62
CA ALA A 55 6.17 20.92 5.39
C ALA A 55 4.76 20.41 5.69
N VAL A 56 4.61 19.44 6.58
CA VAL A 56 3.31 18.93 7.01
C VAL A 56 2.50 20.00 7.74
N LEU A 57 3.14 20.73 8.66
CA LEU A 57 2.49 21.83 9.41
C LEU A 57 2.03 22.95 8.47
N GLU A 58 2.83 23.29 7.47
CA GLU A 58 2.46 24.28 6.46
C GLU A 58 1.23 23.86 5.66
N VAL A 59 1.17 22.60 5.20
CA VAL A 59 0.03 22.03 4.50
C VAL A 59 -1.22 22.05 5.40
N ALA A 60 -1.09 21.60 6.63
CA ALA A 60 -2.20 21.57 7.59
C ALA A 60 -2.76 22.98 7.83
N LYS A 61 -1.90 23.96 8.00
CA LYS A 61 -2.29 25.35 8.19
C LYS A 61 -3.01 25.90 6.94
N ALA A 62 -2.44 25.66 5.75
CA ALA A 62 -3.01 26.15 4.49
C ALA A 62 -4.39 25.53 4.18
N ARG A 63 -4.63 24.29 4.61
CA ARG A 63 -5.84 23.54 4.35
C ARG A 63 -6.84 23.52 5.52
N GLY A 64 -6.49 24.14 6.64
CA GLY A 64 -7.34 24.10 7.83
C GLY A 64 -7.49 22.71 8.43
N ILE A 65 -6.45 21.89 8.32
CA ILE A 65 -6.45 20.52 8.86
C ILE A 65 -5.92 20.56 10.30
N GLU A 66 -6.71 20.02 11.23
CA GLU A 66 -6.28 19.79 12.59
C GLU A 66 -5.54 18.47 12.68
N LEU A 67 -4.25 18.51 13.00
CA LEU A 67 -3.41 17.32 13.14
C LEU A 67 -3.59 16.73 14.54
N PRO A 68 -3.92 15.41 14.63
CA PRO A 68 -3.90 14.73 15.92
C PRO A 68 -2.51 14.81 16.58
N GLU A 69 -2.46 14.98 17.89
CA GLU A 69 -1.21 15.11 18.64
C GLU A 69 -0.33 13.86 18.54
N ASP A 70 -0.95 12.69 18.41
CA ASP A 70 -0.29 11.40 18.30
C ASP A 70 0.08 11.00 16.86
N LEU A 71 -0.20 11.85 15.86
CA LEU A 71 0.19 11.61 14.49
C LEU A 71 1.73 11.69 14.34
N GLU A 72 2.32 10.59 13.93
CA GLU A 72 3.76 10.47 13.76
C GLU A 72 4.20 11.09 12.42
N ILE A 73 5.12 12.03 12.49
CA ILE A 73 5.76 12.66 11.33
C ILE A 73 7.25 12.36 11.42
N LEU A 74 7.76 11.65 10.44
CA LEU A 74 9.14 11.18 10.43
C LEU A 74 9.91 11.89 9.32
N ASP A 75 10.91 12.69 9.70
CA ASP A 75 11.78 13.36 8.74
C ASP A 75 12.69 12.35 8.04
N PRO A 76 12.56 12.16 6.72
CA PRO A 76 13.39 11.20 5.99
C PRO A 76 14.89 11.45 6.11
N ASP A 77 15.30 12.72 6.20
CA ASP A 77 16.71 13.08 6.27
C ASP A 77 17.36 12.66 7.59
N LEU A 78 16.58 12.54 8.66
CA LEU A 78 17.09 12.12 9.98
C LEU A 78 17.24 10.61 10.12
N VAL A 79 16.54 9.83 9.31
CA VAL A 79 16.48 8.36 9.48
C VAL A 79 17.09 7.58 8.33
N ARG A 80 17.31 8.19 7.18
CA ARG A 80 17.78 7.56 5.95
C ARG A 80 19.02 6.69 6.15
N GLU A 81 20.01 7.21 6.84
CA GLU A 81 21.28 6.50 7.08
C GLU A 81 21.08 5.17 7.81
N ASN A 82 20.04 5.04 8.64
CA ASN A 82 19.75 3.83 9.40
C ASN A 82 19.33 2.65 8.51
N TYR A 83 18.97 2.90 7.25
CA TYR A 83 18.44 1.88 6.33
C TYR A 83 19.44 1.43 5.29
N ILE A 84 20.59 2.10 5.14
CA ILE A 84 21.54 1.84 4.05
C ILE A 84 22.09 0.41 4.13
N ASP A 85 22.65 0.01 5.25
CA ASP A 85 23.26 -1.30 5.43
C ASP A 85 22.24 -2.42 5.24
N LYS A 86 21.04 -2.25 5.79
CA LYS A 86 19.96 -3.22 5.64
C LYS A 86 19.48 -3.35 4.20
N MET A 87 19.40 -2.23 3.47
CA MET A 87 19.04 -2.26 2.07
C MET A 87 20.08 -2.99 1.22
N VAL A 88 21.36 -2.73 1.44
CA VAL A 88 22.46 -3.45 0.77
C VAL A 88 22.37 -4.95 1.05
N GLU A 89 22.13 -5.33 2.30
CA GLU A 89 21.96 -6.73 2.70
C GLU A 89 20.77 -7.39 1.99
N LEU A 90 19.61 -6.75 1.97
CA LEU A 90 18.39 -7.26 1.30
C LEU A 90 18.59 -7.42 -0.22
N ARG A 91 19.37 -6.54 -0.83
CA ARG A 91 19.64 -6.57 -2.27
C ARG A 91 20.76 -7.55 -2.65
N LYS A 92 21.38 -8.21 -1.68
CA LYS A 92 22.37 -9.29 -1.89
C LYS A 92 23.47 -8.95 -2.90
N GLY A 93 24.11 -7.79 -2.73
CA GLY A 93 25.21 -7.34 -3.58
C GLY A 93 24.81 -6.74 -4.93
N ARG A 94 23.52 -6.56 -5.19
CA ARG A 94 23.01 -5.92 -6.42
C ARG A 94 23.12 -4.40 -6.41
N LEU A 95 23.40 -3.81 -5.26
CA LEU A 95 23.71 -2.40 -5.12
C LEU A 95 24.72 -2.18 -3.99
N ASN A 96 25.49 -1.10 -4.09
CA ASN A 96 26.42 -0.68 -3.07
C ASN A 96 25.80 0.37 -2.13
N GLU A 97 26.58 0.77 -1.13
CA GLU A 97 26.15 1.75 -0.12
C GLU A 97 25.76 3.10 -0.74
N LEU A 98 26.54 3.60 -1.70
CA LEU A 98 26.25 4.86 -2.38
C LEU A 98 24.94 4.80 -3.15
N GLN A 99 24.72 3.70 -3.87
CA GLN A 99 23.47 3.48 -4.61
C GLN A 99 22.26 3.34 -3.65
N ALA A 100 22.44 2.66 -2.54
CA ALA A 100 21.39 2.55 -1.51
C ALA A 100 21.01 3.93 -0.95
N ARG A 101 22.01 4.75 -0.61
CA ARG A 101 21.78 6.10 -0.13
C ARG A 101 21.02 6.95 -1.15
N GLU A 102 21.36 6.83 -2.42
CA GLU A 102 20.70 7.52 -3.51
C GLU A 102 19.25 7.07 -3.68
N GLN A 103 19.01 5.76 -3.70
CA GLN A 103 17.65 5.22 -3.83
C GLN A 103 16.76 5.56 -2.64
N LEU A 104 17.31 5.62 -1.44
CA LEU A 104 16.58 6.01 -0.22
C LEU A 104 16.18 7.50 -0.17
N GLN A 105 16.62 8.31 -1.14
CA GLN A 105 16.08 9.66 -1.32
C GLN A 105 14.60 9.64 -1.74
N ASP A 106 14.17 8.58 -2.43
CA ASP A 106 12.77 8.34 -2.71
C ASP A 106 12.07 7.84 -1.46
N THR A 107 11.07 8.57 -0.99
CA THR A 107 10.34 8.24 0.24
C THR A 107 9.53 6.94 0.13
N VAL A 108 9.15 6.52 -1.08
CA VAL A 108 8.52 5.21 -1.28
C VAL A 108 9.52 4.08 -1.02
N VAL A 109 10.77 4.24 -1.44
CA VAL A 109 11.84 3.28 -1.13
C VAL A 109 12.09 3.23 0.37
N LEU A 110 12.17 4.38 1.02
CA LEU A 110 12.34 4.47 2.48
C LEU A 110 11.18 3.80 3.23
N GLY A 111 9.94 4.10 2.86
CA GLY A 111 8.76 3.49 3.45
C GLY A 111 8.70 1.97 3.22
N THR A 112 9.12 1.51 2.05
CA THR A 112 9.21 0.08 1.74
C THR A 112 10.26 -0.61 2.62
N MET A 113 11.39 0.04 2.91
CA MET A 113 12.36 -0.47 3.87
C MET A 113 11.78 -0.60 5.27
N MET A 114 11.01 0.39 5.72
CA MET A 114 10.31 0.31 7.02
C MET A 114 9.37 -0.91 7.06
N LEU A 115 8.66 -1.17 5.97
CA LEU A 115 7.77 -2.33 5.85
C LEU A 115 8.56 -3.65 5.81
N ALA A 116 9.66 -3.72 5.06
CA ALA A 116 10.52 -4.89 4.98
C ALA A 116 11.15 -5.27 6.33
N LEU A 117 11.35 -4.30 7.21
CA LEU A 117 11.92 -4.48 8.55
C LEU A 117 10.85 -4.61 9.66
N ASP A 118 9.60 -4.80 9.29
CA ASP A 118 8.46 -4.95 10.21
C ASP A 118 8.25 -3.75 11.17
N GLN A 119 8.72 -2.58 10.80
CA GLN A 119 8.51 -1.36 11.57
C GLN A 119 7.11 -0.77 11.37
N VAL A 120 6.48 -1.10 10.25
CA VAL A 120 5.09 -0.79 9.91
C VAL A 120 4.42 -2.04 9.33
N ASP A 121 3.10 -2.03 9.31
CA ASP A 121 2.29 -3.16 8.83
C ASP A 121 1.85 -3.02 7.38
N GLY A 122 1.87 -1.81 6.84
CA GLY A 122 1.49 -1.53 5.47
C GLY A 122 1.99 -0.19 4.98
N LEU A 123 1.90 0.01 3.68
CA LEU A 123 2.28 1.23 2.99
C LEU A 123 1.18 1.62 2.01
N VAL A 124 0.78 2.89 2.03
CA VAL A 124 -0.19 3.44 1.07
C VAL A 124 0.44 4.63 0.35
N SER A 125 0.50 4.54 -0.97
CA SER A 125 1.10 5.55 -1.84
C SER A 125 0.32 5.64 -3.16
N GLY A 126 0.61 6.66 -3.96
CA GLY A 126 0.01 6.85 -5.28
C GLY A 126 -0.65 8.21 -5.49
N ALA A 127 -0.55 9.11 -4.54
CA ALA A 127 -1.05 10.48 -4.70
C ALA A 127 -0.25 11.26 -5.76
N VAL A 128 1.07 11.03 -5.83
CA VAL A 128 1.99 11.64 -6.80
C VAL A 128 2.90 10.63 -7.51
N HIS A 129 3.09 9.43 -6.93
CA HIS A 129 3.86 8.36 -7.57
C HIS A 129 2.97 7.52 -8.49
N THR A 130 3.56 7.01 -9.56
CA THR A 130 2.88 6.03 -10.43
C THR A 130 2.76 4.67 -9.73
N THR A 131 1.88 3.80 -10.22
CA THR A 131 1.78 2.42 -9.73
C THR A 131 3.13 1.71 -9.82
N ALA A 132 3.83 1.83 -10.95
CA ALA A 132 5.14 1.21 -11.14
C ALA A 132 6.17 1.69 -10.10
N ASN A 133 6.21 2.99 -9.82
CA ASN A 133 7.16 3.54 -8.85
C ASN A 133 6.79 3.17 -7.41
N THR A 134 5.54 2.91 -7.13
CA THR A 134 5.08 2.45 -5.81
C THR A 134 5.41 0.97 -5.58
N VAL A 135 5.20 0.11 -6.57
CA VAL A 135 5.33 -1.35 -6.40
C VAL A 135 6.75 -1.87 -6.64
N ARG A 136 7.55 -1.20 -7.49
CA ARG A 136 8.92 -1.64 -7.80
C ARG A 136 9.79 -1.83 -6.56
N PRO A 137 9.83 -0.93 -5.58
CA PRO A 137 10.59 -1.16 -4.35
C PRO A 137 10.14 -2.41 -3.60
N ALA A 138 8.84 -2.70 -3.56
CA ALA A 138 8.31 -3.90 -2.92
C ALA A 138 8.77 -5.18 -3.62
N PHE A 139 8.81 -5.21 -4.95
CA PHE A 139 9.37 -6.34 -5.71
C PHE A 139 10.83 -6.59 -5.40
N GLN A 140 11.59 -5.52 -5.17
CA GLN A 140 13.02 -5.62 -4.91
C GLN A 140 13.37 -5.98 -3.47
N LEU A 141 12.61 -5.48 -2.51
CA LEU A 141 12.95 -5.51 -1.09
C LEU A 141 12.12 -6.51 -0.28
N ILE A 142 10.87 -6.74 -0.67
CA ILE A 142 9.94 -7.62 0.07
C ILE A 142 9.70 -8.92 -0.70
N LYS A 143 9.51 -8.83 -2.02
CA LYS A 143 9.23 -9.95 -2.93
C LYS A 143 7.85 -10.57 -2.65
N THR A 144 7.65 -11.83 -3.05
CA THR A 144 6.40 -12.56 -2.86
C THR A 144 6.40 -13.35 -1.55
N ALA A 145 5.20 -13.62 -1.02
CA ALA A 145 5.03 -14.59 0.04
C ALA A 145 5.49 -15.99 -0.42
N PRO A 146 5.93 -16.89 0.50
CA PRO A 146 6.53 -18.18 0.12
C PRO A 146 5.65 -19.06 -0.77
N ASP A 147 4.33 -18.97 -0.61
CA ASP A 147 3.37 -19.81 -1.33
C ASP A 147 2.94 -19.23 -2.69
N TYR A 148 3.46 -18.08 -3.08
CA TYR A 148 3.08 -17.38 -4.30
C TYR A 148 4.27 -17.13 -5.21
N SER A 149 4.07 -17.33 -6.52
CA SER A 149 5.10 -17.10 -7.53
C SER A 149 4.99 -15.72 -8.19
N LEU A 150 3.85 -15.05 -8.05
CA LEU A 150 3.63 -13.71 -8.61
C LEU A 150 2.88 -12.80 -7.64
N VAL A 151 3.00 -11.50 -7.88
CA VAL A 151 2.22 -10.47 -7.20
C VAL A 151 0.98 -10.18 -8.01
N SER A 152 -0.18 -10.12 -7.37
CA SER A 152 -1.43 -9.72 -7.99
C SER A 152 -2.09 -8.58 -7.22
N SER A 153 -3.07 -7.97 -7.85
CA SER A 153 -3.80 -6.84 -7.29
C SER A 153 -5.30 -7.01 -7.48
N VAL A 154 -6.07 -6.45 -6.55
CA VAL A 154 -7.53 -6.49 -6.62
C VAL A 154 -8.13 -5.11 -6.40
N PHE A 155 -9.27 -4.86 -7.05
CA PHE A 155 -10.18 -3.78 -6.72
C PHE A 155 -11.42 -4.33 -6.05
N PHE A 156 -11.85 -3.70 -4.97
CA PHE A 156 -13.19 -3.92 -4.42
C PHE A 156 -14.14 -2.92 -5.07
N MET A 157 -14.98 -3.42 -5.95
CA MET A 157 -15.93 -2.61 -6.73
C MET A 157 -17.22 -2.48 -5.93
N LEU A 158 -17.44 -1.31 -5.35
CA LEU A 158 -18.64 -1.01 -4.57
C LEU A 158 -19.72 -0.47 -5.51
N LEU A 159 -20.51 -1.37 -6.08
CA LEU A 159 -21.64 -1.03 -6.92
C LEU A 159 -22.84 -0.61 -6.05
N PRO A 160 -23.96 -0.10 -6.62
CA PRO A 160 -25.06 0.38 -5.79
C PRO A 160 -25.57 -0.61 -4.75
N ASP A 161 -25.66 -1.90 -5.11
CA ASP A 161 -26.23 -2.94 -4.24
C ASP A 161 -25.30 -4.11 -3.93
N GLU A 162 -24.12 -4.15 -4.52
CA GLU A 162 -23.22 -5.31 -4.47
C GLU A 162 -21.76 -4.88 -4.36
N VAL A 163 -20.93 -5.78 -3.84
CA VAL A 163 -19.48 -5.62 -3.82
C VAL A 163 -18.87 -6.76 -4.63
N TYR A 164 -18.08 -6.41 -5.64
CA TYR A 164 -17.32 -7.36 -6.43
C TYR A 164 -15.82 -7.18 -6.22
N VAL A 165 -15.09 -8.27 -6.46
CA VAL A 165 -13.62 -8.26 -6.45
C VAL A 165 -13.13 -8.47 -7.86
N TYR A 166 -12.39 -7.51 -8.41
CA TYR A 166 -11.78 -7.59 -9.72
C TYR A 166 -10.28 -7.81 -9.56
N GLY A 167 -9.75 -8.87 -10.11
CA GLY A 167 -8.32 -9.20 -10.09
C GLY A 167 -7.88 -9.83 -11.43
N ASP A 168 -6.69 -9.65 -11.86
CA ASP A 168 -5.69 -8.65 -11.49
C ASP A 168 -6.07 -7.30 -12.10
N CYS A 169 -5.84 -6.23 -11.37
CA CYS A 169 -6.29 -4.91 -11.81
C CYS A 169 -5.17 -3.95 -12.25
N ALA A 170 -3.90 -4.24 -11.92
CA ALA A 170 -2.85 -3.26 -12.15
C ALA A 170 -1.43 -3.81 -12.35
N ILE A 171 -1.17 -5.08 -12.13
CA ILE A 171 0.20 -5.61 -12.05
C ILE A 171 0.58 -6.47 -13.25
N ASN A 172 -0.28 -7.41 -13.66
CA ASN A 172 0.02 -8.39 -14.71
C ASN A 172 -0.81 -8.12 -15.97
N PRO A 173 -0.24 -7.48 -16.99
CA PRO A 173 -1.01 -7.08 -18.18
C PRO A 173 -1.40 -8.25 -19.09
N ASP A 174 -0.60 -9.31 -19.12
CA ASP A 174 -0.82 -10.47 -19.99
C ASP A 174 -0.43 -11.77 -19.26
N PRO A 175 -1.23 -12.22 -18.30
CA PRO A 175 -0.94 -13.44 -17.57
C PRO A 175 -1.15 -14.70 -18.45
N ASP A 176 -0.26 -15.66 -18.32
CA ASP A 176 -0.47 -17.00 -18.89
C ASP A 176 -1.51 -17.79 -18.06
N ALA A 177 -1.79 -19.04 -18.46
CA ALA A 177 -2.81 -19.85 -17.82
C ALA A 177 -2.48 -20.17 -16.35
N GLU A 178 -1.23 -20.45 -16.01
CA GLU A 178 -0.78 -20.73 -14.65
C GLU A 178 -0.85 -19.47 -13.78
N GLN A 179 -0.39 -18.36 -14.32
CA GLN A 179 -0.47 -17.05 -13.65
C GLN A 179 -1.92 -16.64 -13.39
N LEU A 180 -2.80 -16.82 -14.38
CA LEU A 180 -4.22 -16.50 -14.23
C LEU A 180 -4.90 -17.36 -13.14
N ALA A 181 -4.53 -18.64 -13.06
CA ALA A 181 -5.00 -19.54 -12.00
C ALA A 181 -4.55 -19.06 -10.62
N GLU A 182 -3.28 -18.65 -10.49
CA GLU A 182 -2.75 -18.12 -9.23
C GLU A 182 -3.40 -16.78 -8.85
N ILE A 183 -3.62 -15.89 -9.81
CA ILE A 183 -4.38 -14.65 -9.62
C ILE A 183 -5.78 -14.94 -9.07
N ALA A 184 -6.46 -15.94 -9.61
CA ALA A 184 -7.79 -16.36 -9.13
C ALA A 184 -7.75 -16.82 -7.68
N ILE A 185 -6.77 -17.63 -7.29
CA ILE A 185 -6.58 -18.11 -5.92
C ILE A 185 -6.30 -16.94 -4.97
N GLN A 186 -5.37 -16.06 -5.33
CA GLN A 186 -5.05 -14.89 -4.52
C GLN A 186 -6.26 -13.96 -4.36
N SER A 187 -7.03 -13.76 -5.42
CA SER A 187 -8.25 -12.94 -5.40
C SER A 187 -9.32 -13.54 -4.50
N ALA A 188 -9.47 -14.88 -4.51
CA ALA A 188 -10.37 -15.59 -3.61
C ALA A 188 -9.97 -15.42 -2.15
N ASP A 189 -8.69 -15.52 -1.83
CA ASP A 189 -8.17 -15.34 -0.47
C ASP A 189 -8.38 -13.91 0.01
N SER A 190 -8.16 -12.93 -0.86
CA SER A 190 -8.46 -11.53 -0.57
C SER A 190 -9.96 -11.31 -0.31
N ALA A 191 -10.83 -11.87 -1.14
CA ALA A 191 -12.28 -11.79 -0.94
C ALA A 191 -12.71 -12.36 0.42
N LYS A 192 -12.20 -13.53 0.79
CA LYS A 192 -12.48 -14.16 2.09
C LYS A 192 -12.02 -13.30 3.25
N ALA A 193 -10.82 -12.72 3.16
CA ALA A 193 -10.27 -11.85 4.20
C ALA A 193 -11.17 -10.63 4.46
N PHE A 194 -11.88 -10.18 3.45
CA PHE A 194 -12.82 -9.05 3.53
C PHE A 194 -14.28 -9.48 3.74
N GLY A 195 -14.53 -10.75 4.06
CA GLY A 195 -15.86 -11.24 4.41
C GLY A 195 -16.76 -11.55 3.22
N ILE A 196 -16.20 -11.69 2.03
CA ILE A 196 -16.92 -12.04 0.79
C ILE A 196 -16.72 -13.53 0.52
N ASP A 197 -17.83 -14.27 0.30
CA ASP A 197 -17.78 -15.66 -0.14
C ASP A 197 -17.43 -15.70 -1.63
N PRO A 198 -16.23 -16.21 -2.01
CA PRO A 198 -15.75 -16.08 -3.38
C PRO A 198 -16.47 -17.05 -4.34
N ARG A 199 -16.96 -16.49 -5.43
CA ARG A 199 -17.40 -17.21 -6.62
C ARG A 199 -16.66 -16.58 -7.79
N ILE A 200 -15.82 -17.35 -8.47
CA ILE A 200 -14.87 -16.83 -9.45
C ILE A 200 -15.33 -17.11 -10.85
N ALA A 201 -15.45 -16.05 -11.65
CA ALA A 201 -15.58 -16.15 -13.09
C ALA A 201 -14.23 -15.79 -13.73
N MET A 202 -13.71 -16.67 -14.57
CA MET A 202 -12.52 -16.42 -15.38
C MET A 202 -12.96 -15.73 -16.66
N ILE A 203 -12.49 -14.49 -16.85
CA ILE A 203 -12.88 -13.69 -18.02
C ILE A 203 -11.67 -13.58 -18.95
N SER A 204 -11.87 -13.97 -20.22
CA SER A 204 -10.83 -13.79 -21.22
C SER A 204 -10.88 -12.38 -21.83
N TYR A 205 -9.72 -11.82 -22.08
CA TYR A 205 -9.60 -10.63 -22.90
C TYR A 205 -9.65 -11.06 -24.37
N SER A 206 -10.81 -10.87 -25.00
CA SER A 206 -11.02 -11.24 -26.40
C SER A 206 -11.72 -10.12 -27.12
N THR A 207 -11.08 -9.58 -28.16
CA THR A 207 -11.67 -8.63 -29.10
C THR A 207 -11.68 -9.25 -30.49
N GLY A 208 -12.84 -9.52 -31.05
CA GLY A 208 -12.97 -10.09 -32.39
C GLY A 208 -12.76 -11.61 -32.42
N THR A 209 -11.98 -12.08 -33.38
CA THR A 209 -11.77 -13.50 -33.69
C THR A 209 -10.49 -14.09 -33.10
N SER A 210 -9.91 -13.49 -32.10
CA SER A 210 -8.71 -14.02 -31.46
C SER A 210 -8.96 -15.29 -30.64
#